data_c966c9134e4b6a0b4e538f738472a50d
#
_entry.id   c966c9134e4b6a0b4e538f738472a50d
#
_cell.length_a   1.000
_cell.length_b   1.000
_cell.length_c   1.000
_cell.angle_alpha   90.00
_cell.angle_beta   90.00
_cell.angle_gamma   90.00
#
_symmetry.space_group_name_H-M   'P 1'
#
loop_
_entity.id
_entity.type
_entity.pdbx_description
1 polymer ?
#
loop_
_entity_poly.entity_id
_entity_poly.type
_entity_poly.pdbx_seq_one_letter_code
_entity_poly.pdbx_strand_id
1 'polypeptide(L)'
;MSKEAENKQTKPSVLLVSVDALKPEFVFEQKRLGIELPVITRYFVENGRTAREGMKSVFPTFTYPCHQSMITGTNPATHGIVNNGIFDPEGVHMGAWHWFANDKVKTLWEAAKEHGYCSASVAFPTSVGAKGDFIAPEFWWDGSELDSRFIDAVAKPQGLILEMEKEIGRYAGGLDLSDHGDAQRGKAALWILKHKIAPIIHQQPFFMSAYFASFDESAHQHGVYSREAAESLQKIDKMLGELIDEAKRIAGEHLVVCVVSDHGTLDNTHNISPNVLLKEAGLIETDGQGKVVSWKAFSQRAGGTAEIRLADPEDGEAKAALQAVMDRLAQSKDMGILEVLNGEEARKRGGFPQAAYVLVSQKGYELRDDVDGEYCRTRTTQKAQHGYSEEFPEMRASCMFYGEGIMKGNIEGARLIDVAPTLAALMGFALPDAEGRNLLG
;
A
#
# COMPACT_ATOMS: atom_id res chain seq x y z
N MET A 1 -11.64 11.45 -51.40
CA MET A 1 -10.98 10.66 -50.35
C MET A 1 -10.65 11.62 -49.24
N SER A 2 -11.38 11.52 -48.16
CA SER A 2 -11.53 12.51 -47.11
C SER A 2 -10.31 12.59 -46.17
N LYS A 3 -9.96 13.82 -45.79
CA LYS A 3 -8.92 14.20 -44.82
C LYS A 3 -9.34 13.90 -43.35
N GLU A 4 -10.06 12.83 -43.10
CA GLU A 4 -10.56 12.47 -41.76
C GLU A 4 -9.72 11.39 -41.03
N ALA A 5 -8.52 11.08 -41.53
CA ALA A 5 -7.69 10.01 -40.97
C ALA A 5 -6.46 10.51 -40.15
N GLU A 6 -6.34 11.81 -39.88
CA GLU A 6 -5.20 12.37 -39.13
C GLU A 6 -5.67 13.15 -37.91
N ASN A 7 -6.06 12.49 -36.87
CA ASN A 7 -5.90 12.94 -35.49
C ASN A 7 -6.52 11.96 -34.44
N LYS A 8 -6.25 10.67 -34.55
CA LYS A 8 -6.35 9.82 -33.35
C LYS A 8 -5.12 10.10 -32.52
N GLN A 9 -5.21 11.05 -31.58
CA GLN A 9 -4.25 11.19 -30.52
C GLN A 9 -4.10 9.80 -29.89
N THR A 10 -2.97 9.15 -30.11
CA THR A 10 -2.68 7.80 -29.58
C THR A 10 -2.60 7.93 -28.07
N LYS A 11 -3.51 7.26 -27.36
CA LYS A 11 -3.53 7.27 -25.90
C LYS A 11 -2.24 6.63 -25.36
N PRO A 12 -1.55 7.23 -24.39
CA PRO A 12 -0.33 6.65 -23.85
C PRO A 12 -0.59 5.35 -23.10
N SER A 13 0.34 4.42 -23.18
CA SER A 13 0.41 3.30 -22.24
C SER A 13 0.92 3.79 -20.88
N VAL A 14 0.49 3.18 -19.80
CA VAL A 14 0.83 3.61 -18.44
C VAL A 14 1.40 2.44 -17.64
N LEU A 15 2.60 2.64 -17.10
CA LEU A 15 3.24 1.75 -16.13
C LEU A 15 3.24 2.44 -14.75
N LEU A 16 2.50 1.89 -13.80
CA LEU A 16 2.49 2.29 -12.40
C LEU A 16 3.37 1.32 -11.60
N VAL A 17 4.39 1.81 -10.91
CA VAL A 17 5.22 1.00 -10.03
C VAL A 17 5.14 1.57 -8.61
N SER A 18 4.71 0.76 -7.67
CA SER A 18 4.76 1.06 -6.24
C SER A 18 6.00 0.44 -5.63
N VAL A 19 6.78 1.25 -4.91
CA VAL A 19 7.93 0.82 -4.10
C VAL A 19 7.59 1.11 -2.66
N ASP A 20 7.35 0.06 -1.88
CA ASP A 20 6.89 0.16 -0.51
C ASP A 20 7.82 1.02 0.36
N ALA A 21 7.24 1.92 1.14
CA ALA A 21 7.90 2.84 2.06
C ALA A 21 8.96 3.77 1.45
N LEU A 22 9.06 3.94 0.12
CA LEU A 22 10.04 4.82 -0.51
C LEU A 22 9.78 6.28 -0.16
N LYS A 23 10.54 6.80 0.80
CA LYS A 23 10.47 8.21 1.24
C LYS A 23 11.12 9.16 0.24
N PRO A 24 10.62 10.40 0.09
CA PRO A 24 11.23 11.41 -0.80
C PRO A 24 12.72 11.65 -0.56
N GLU A 25 13.19 11.60 0.67
CA GLU A 25 14.61 11.81 1.00
C GLU A 25 15.54 10.79 0.33
N PHE A 26 15.11 9.52 0.16
CA PHE A 26 15.90 8.52 -0.56
C PHE A 26 16.02 8.85 -2.06
N VAL A 27 15.05 9.57 -2.60
CA VAL A 27 15.07 10.04 -3.99
C VAL A 27 15.96 11.28 -4.15
N PHE A 28 15.85 12.27 -3.25
CA PHE A 28 16.43 13.60 -3.45
C PHE A 28 17.69 13.87 -2.65
N GLU A 29 17.98 13.06 -1.61
CA GLU A 29 19.12 13.25 -0.71
C GLU A 29 20.11 12.08 -0.76
N GLN A 30 20.16 11.36 -1.88
CA GLN A 30 20.96 10.14 -2.09
C GLN A 30 22.39 10.28 -1.59
N LYS A 31 23.04 11.41 -1.92
CA LYS A 31 24.43 11.69 -1.50
C LYS A 31 24.58 11.76 0.02
N ARG A 32 23.60 12.35 0.72
CA ARG A 32 23.60 12.44 2.19
C ARG A 32 23.43 11.06 2.81
N LEU A 33 22.60 10.23 2.19
CA LEU A 33 22.29 8.87 2.66
C LEU A 33 23.31 7.82 2.20
N GLY A 34 24.25 8.18 1.33
CA GLY A 34 25.27 7.25 0.80
C GLY A 34 24.71 6.17 -0.10
N ILE A 35 23.61 6.46 -0.81
CA ILE A 35 22.98 5.54 -1.76
C ILE A 35 23.05 6.07 -3.18
N GLU A 36 22.92 5.19 -4.16
CA GLU A 36 22.87 5.53 -5.58
C GLU A 36 21.66 4.87 -6.24
N LEU A 37 20.77 5.68 -6.81
CA LEU A 37 19.58 5.25 -7.54
C LEU A 37 19.65 5.83 -8.97
N PRO A 38 20.50 5.28 -9.84
CA PRO A 38 20.78 5.85 -11.16
C PRO A 38 19.54 5.88 -12.08
N VAL A 39 18.64 4.90 -11.95
CA VAL A 39 17.41 4.83 -12.76
C VAL A 39 16.42 5.92 -12.32
N ILE A 40 16.14 6.00 -11.03
CA ILE A 40 15.29 7.06 -10.46
C ILE A 40 15.87 8.42 -10.78
N THR A 41 17.18 8.62 -10.63
CA THR A 41 17.85 9.89 -10.97
C THR A 41 17.63 10.24 -12.43
N ARG A 42 17.98 9.33 -13.35
CA ARG A 42 17.94 9.59 -14.80
C ARG A 42 16.52 9.88 -15.30
N TYR A 43 15.55 9.05 -14.94
CA TYR A 43 14.21 9.17 -15.49
C TYR A 43 13.37 10.23 -14.78
N PHE A 44 13.42 10.31 -13.46
CA PHE A 44 12.49 11.12 -12.69
C PHE A 44 13.10 12.42 -12.15
N VAL A 45 14.26 12.37 -11.50
CA VAL A 45 14.86 13.58 -10.91
C VAL A 45 15.34 14.55 -11.99
N GLU A 46 15.99 14.02 -13.04
CA GLU A 46 16.56 14.83 -14.12
C GLU A 46 15.55 15.19 -15.21
N ASN A 47 14.61 14.30 -15.52
CA ASN A 47 13.75 14.43 -16.70
C ASN A 47 12.24 14.30 -16.40
N GLY A 48 11.85 14.04 -15.17
CA GLY A 48 10.46 13.83 -14.79
C GLY A 48 9.83 15.01 -14.04
N ARG A 49 8.58 14.80 -13.64
CA ARG A 49 7.83 15.69 -12.74
C ARG A 49 7.62 14.97 -11.41
N THR A 50 8.06 15.57 -10.32
CA THR A 50 8.22 14.89 -9.03
C THR A 50 7.65 15.70 -7.87
N ALA A 51 7.05 15.04 -6.89
CA ALA A 51 6.68 15.67 -5.62
C ALA A 51 7.90 15.67 -4.68
N ARG A 52 8.69 16.74 -4.69
CA ARG A 52 9.93 16.81 -3.90
C ARG A 52 9.72 16.75 -2.39
N GLU A 53 8.62 17.30 -1.91
CA GLU A 53 8.20 17.23 -0.50
C GLU A 53 7.40 15.95 -0.19
N GLY A 54 7.27 15.06 -1.19
CA GLY A 54 6.43 13.89 -1.12
C GLY A 54 4.94 14.20 -1.25
N MET A 55 4.14 13.17 -1.24
CA MET A 55 2.69 13.27 -1.14
C MET A 55 2.22 12.86 0.26
N LYS A 56 1.17 13.51 0.73
CA LYS A 56 0.50 13.13 1.97
C LYS A 56 -0.20 11.80 1.74
N SER A 57 0.13 10.79 2.56
CA SER A 57 -0.53 9.49 2.53
C SER A 57 -1.95 9.58 3.11
N VAL A 58 -2.66 8.47 3.16
CA VAL A 58 -4.01 8.38 3.75
C VAL A 58 -3.94 7.95 5.21
N PHE A 59 -5.07 7.98 5.90
CA PHE A 59 -5.18 7.53 7.29
C PHE A 59 -5.95 6.21 7.36
N PRO A 60 -5.31 5.10 7.85
CA PRO A 60 -3.91 4.99 8.31
C PRO A 60 -2.89 4.97 7.16
N THR A 61 -1.63 5.33 7.46
CA THR A 61 -0.49 5.21 6.54
C THR A 61 0.01 3.77 6.52
N PHE A 62 -0.83 2.85 6.01
CA PHE A 62 -0.64 1.41 6.08
C PHE A 62 -0.83 0.78 4.71
N THR A 63 -0.07 -0.27 4.37
CA THR A 63 0.13 -0.76 3.00
C THR A 63 -1.16 -0.99 2.21
N TYR A 64 -2.09 -1.84 2.71
CA TYR A 64 -3.29 -2.17 1.93
C TYR A 64 -4.29 -1.01 1.80
N PRO A 65 -4.60 -0.23 2.87
CA PRO A 65 -5.37 1.00 2.73
C PRO A 65 -4.78 1.98 1.72
N CYS A 66 -3.45 2.18 1.76
CA CYS A 66 -2.77 3.09 0.85
C CYS A 66 -2.84 2.60 -0.60
N HIS A 67 -2.58 1.33 -0.87
CA HIS A 67 -2.62 0.79 -2.24
C HIS A 67 -4.03 0.80 -2.82
N GLN A 68 -5.05 0.52 -1.99
CA GLN A 68 -6.43 0.64 -2.45
C GLN A 68 -6.81 2.10 -2.74
N SER A 69 -6.35 3.05 -1.92
CA SER A 69 -6.52 4.49 -2.18
C SER A 69 -5.79 4.92 -3.45
N MET A 70 -4.57 4.41 -3.67
CA MET A 70 -3.75 4.70 -4.85
C MET A 70 -4.42 4.27 -6.16
N ILE A 71 -5.17 3.15 -6.14
CA ILE A 71 -5.80 2.59 -7.35
C ILE A 71 -7.25 3.03 -7.56
N THR A 72 -7.87 3.68 -6.57
CA THR A 72 -9.26 4.17 -6.64
C THR A 72 -9.36 5.69 -6.62
N GLY A 73 -8.38 6.39 -6.03
CA GLY A 73 -8.44 7.83 -5.78
C GLY A 73 -9.35 8.23 -4.62
N THR A 74 -9.68 7.28 -3.72
CA THR A 74 -10.59 7.52 -2.59
C THR A 74 -9.90 7.23 -1.25
N ASN A 75 -10.47 7.77 -0.16
CA ASN A 75 -9.98 7.52 1.19
C ASN A 75 -10.39 6.11 1.70
N PRO A 76 -9.66 5.54 2.69
CA PRO A 76 -9.97 4.24 3.28
C PRO A 76 -11.42 4.09 3.77
N ALA A 77 -12.00 5.14 4.36
CA ALA A 77 -13.42 5.12 4.78
C ALA A 77 -14.38 4.91 3.60
N THR A 78 -14.03 5.37 2.41
CA THR A 78 -14.86 5.26 1.20
C THR A 78 -14.73 3.89 0.55
N HIS A 79 -13.51 3.41 0.27
CA HIS A 79 -13.34 2.08 -0.33
C HIS A 79 -13.44 0.92 0.68
N GLY A 80 -13.36 1.21 1.98
CA GLY A 80 -13.64 0.24 3.05
C GLY A 80 -12.48 -0.65 3.46
N ILE A 81 -11.29 -0.55 2.85
CA ILE A 81 -10.09 -1.25 3.28
C ILE A 81 -9.31 -0.31 4.20
N VAL A 82 -9.35 -0.60 5.50
CA VAL A 82 -8.87 0.31 6.56
C VAL A 82 -7.68 -0.26 7.35
N ASN A 83 -7.28 -1.48 7.04
CA ASN A 83 -6.14 -2.17 7.67
C ASN A 83 -5.55 -3.18 6.67
N ASN A 84 -4.37 -3.71 6.94
CA ASN A 84 -3.82 -4.84 6.20
C ASN A 84 -4.59 -6.12 6.56
N GLY A 85 -4.74 -6.41 7.86
CA GLY A 85 -5.45 -7.59 8.37
C GLY A 85 -6.94 -7.36 8.54
N ILE A 86 -7.72 -8.43 8.40
CA ILE A 86 -9.13 -8.45 8.75
C ILE A 86 -9.27 -8.28 10.28
N PHE A 87 -10.32 -7.60 10.73
CA PHE A 87 -10.61 -7.45 12.16
C PHE A 87 -11.02 -8.81 12.75
N ASP A 88 -10.13 -9.40 13.56
CA ASP A 88 -10.24 -10.79 14.01
C ASP A 88 -9.72 -10.98 15.45
N PRO A 89 -10.43 -10.46 16.49
CA PRO A 89 -10.02 -10.58 17.88
C PRO A 89 -9.85 -12.03 18.38
N GLU A 90 -10.65 -12.95 17.85
CA GLU A 90 -10.68 -14.37 18.28
C GLU A 90 -9.77 -15.26 17.44
N GLY A 91 -9.15 -14.72 16.36
CA GLY A 91 -8.25 -15.45 15.47
C GLY A 91 -8.94 -16.52 14.63
N VAL A 92 -10.23 -16.34 14.28
CA VAL A 92 -11.01 -17.31 13.49
C VAL A 92 -10.73 -17.21 11.99
N HIS A 93 -10.16 -16.12 11.54
CA HIS A 93 -9.83 -15.85 10.14
C HIS A 93 -8.39 -16.23 9.76
N MET A 94 -7.66 -16.91 10.66
CA MET A 94 -6.31 -17.46 10.37
C MET A 94 -5.31 -16.40 9.89
N GLY A 95 -5.32 -15.19 10.47
CA GLY A 95 -4.45 -14.10 10.08
C GLY A 95 -4.72 -13.55 8.67
N ALA A 96 -5.93 -13.69 8.17
CA ALA A 96 -6.31 -13.24 6.85
C ALA A 96 -6.13 -11.72 6.68
N TRP A 97 -5.63 -11.33 5.50
CA TRP A 97 -5.47 -9.93 5.10
C TRP A 97 -6.54 -9.53 4.10
N HIS A 98 -6.60 -8.24 3.78
CA HIS A 98 -7.53 -7.69 2.78
C HIS A 98 -7.00 -7.86 1.35
N TRP A 99 -6.79 -9.11 0.88
CA TRP A 99 -6.24 -9.37 -0.46
C TRP A 99 -7.16 -8.95 -1.61
N PHE A 100 -8.47 -8.89 -1.34
CA PHE A 100 -9.47 -8.63 -2.36
C PHE A 100 -9.55 -7.14 -2.71
N ALA A 101 -9.65 -6.86 -4.01
CA ALA A 101 -10.04 -5.53 -4.47
C ALA A 101 -11.40 -5.15 -3.87
N ASN A 102 -11.57 -3.87 -3.54
CA ASN A 102 -12.85 -3.41 -3.04
C ASN A 102 -13.95 -3.54 -4.12
N ASP A 103 -15.20 -3.65 -3.65
CA ASP A 103 -16.41 -3.71 -4.49
C ASP A 103 -17.28 -2.45 -4.41
N LYS A 104 -16.84 -1.42 -3.65
CA LYS A 104 -17.62 -0.20 -3.37
C LYS A 104 -17.39 0.90 -4.41
N VAL A 105 -16.16 1.03 -4.88
CA VAL A 105 -15.74 2.08 -5.81
C VAL A 105 -14.91 1.50 -6.96
N LYS A 106 -14.95 2.17 -8.10
CA LYS A 106 -14.27 1.71 -9.31
C LYS A 106 -12.75 1.83 -9.20
N THR A 107 -12.03 0.77 -9.57
CA THR A 107 -10.56 0.75 -9.62
C THR A 107 -10.04 1.20 -10.98
N LEU A 108 -8.79 1.67 -11.04
CA LEU A 108 -8.11 1.97 -12.30
C LEU A 108 -8.02 0.76 -13.23
N TRP A 109 -7.86 -0.47 -12.69
CA TRP A 109 -7.82 -1.69 -13.51
C TRP A 109 -9.12 -1.89 -14.30
N GLU A 110 -10.26 -1.73 -13.62
CA GLU A 110 -11.59 -1.84 -14.24
C GLU A 110 -11.81 -0.71 -15.24
N ALA A 111 -11.58 0.54 -14.82
CA ALA A 111 -11.80 1.71 -15.67
C ALA A 111 -10.90 1.71 -16.91
N ALA A 112 -9.62 1.38 -16.80
CA ALA A 112 -8.71 1.28 -17.92
C ALA A 112 -9.20 0.25 -18.94
N LYS A 113 -9.62 -0.94 -18.49
CA LYS A 113 -10.19 -1.98 -19.36
C LYS A 113 -11.45 -1.51 -20.09
N GLU A 114 -12.38 -0.86 -19.38
CA GLU A 114 -13.61 -0.30 -19.99
C GLU A 114 -13.31 0.76 -21.06
N HIS A 115 -12.16 1.47 -20.93
CA HIS A 115 -11.72 2.49 -21.88
C HIS A 115 -10.76 1.96 -22.96
N GLY A 116 -10.68 0.64 -23.12
CA GLY A 116 -9.95 -0.02 -24.20
C GLY A 116 -8.45 -0.20 -23.96
N TYR A 117 -8.01 -0.21 -22.70
CA TYR A 117 -6.65 -0.57 -22.31
C TYR A 117 -6.56 -2.07 -22.01
N CYS A 118 -5.42 -2.70 -22.32
CA CYS A 118 -5.03 -3.95 -21.71
C CYS A 118 -4.65 -3.67 -20.26
N SER A 119 -5.41 -4.18 -19.32
CA SER A 119 -5.23 -3.90 -17.89
C SER A 119 -4.56 -5.06 -17.18
N ALA A 120 -3.38 -4.81 -16.58
CA ALA A 120 -2.57 -5.82 -15.90
C ALA A 120 -2.11 -5.39 -14.50
N SER A 121 -1.80 -6.37 -13.65
CA SER A 121 -1.27 -6.15 -12.31
C SER A 121 -0.37 -7.29 -11.87
N VAL A 122 0.75 -6.96 -11.20
CA VAL A 122 1.67 -7.94 -10.62
C VAL A 122 1.92 -7.60 -9.17
N ALA A 123 1.59 -8.53 -8.29
CA ALA A 123 1.78 -8.49 -6.84
C ALA A 123 1.29 -7.19 -6.16
N PHE A 124 0.42 -6.44 -6.83
CA PHE A 124 -0.10 -5.20 -6.25
C PHE A 124 -1.06 -5.55 -5.12
N PRO A 125 -0.88 -4.99 -3.90
CA PRO A 125 -1.77 -5.24 -2.78
C PRO A 125 -3.23 -5.02 -3.13
N THR A 126 -4.14 -5.80 -2.53
CA THR A 126 -5.59 -5.71 -2.77
C THR A 126 -6.02 -5.99 -4.21
N SER A 127 -5.31 -6.87 -4.94
CA SER A 127 -5.63 -7.13 -6.36
C SER A 127 -6.37 -8.45 -6.64
N VAL A 128 -6.61 -9.28 -5.63
CA VAL A 128 -7.45 -10.50 -5.82
C VAL A 128 -8.85 -10.08 -6.26
N GLY A 129 -9.35 -10.68 -7.33
CA GLY A 129 -10.66 -10.36 -7.90
C GLY A 129 -10.72 -9.05 -8.70
N ALA A 130 -9.60 -8.33 -8.88
CA ALA A 130 -9.55 -7.12 -9.70
C ALA A 130 -10.04 -7.38 -11.13
N LYS A 131 -10.78 -6.42 -11.69
CA LYS A 131 -11.43 -6.54 -13.00
C LYS A 131 -10.50 -6.13 -14.17
N GLY A 132 -9.22 -6.51 -14.09
CA GLY A 132 -8.26 -6.38 -15.19
C GLY A 132 -8.29 -7.54 -16.18
N ASP A 133 -7.31 -7.61 -17.10
CA ASP A 133 -7.13 -8.70 -18.06
C ASP A 133 -6.11 -9.72 -17.56
N PHE A 134 -4.97 -9.26 -16.99
CA PHE A 134 -3.90 -10.10 -16.47
C PHE A 134 -3.56 -9.68 -15.04
N ILE A 135 -4.07 -10.41 -14.06
CA ILE A 135 -3.87 -10.15 -12.63
C ILE A 135 -3.10 -11.31 -12.02
N ALA A 136 -1.84 -11.08 -11.64
CA ALA A 136 -1.02 -11.97 -10.82
C ALA A 136 -0.98 -11.39 -9.39
N PRO A 137 -1.91 -11.80 -8.49
CA PRO A 137 -2.11 -11.14 -7.21
C PRO A 137 -1.18 -11.65 -6.12
N GLU A 138 -1.19 -10.94 -4.98
CA GLU A 138 -0.78 -11.51 -3.70
C GLU A 138 -1.93 -12.33 -3.11
N PHE A 139 -1.62 -13.50 -2.54
CA PHE A 139 -2.59 -14.33 -1.83
C PHE A 139 -1.90 -15.35 -0.93
N TRP A 140 -2.20 -15.30 0.37
CA TRP A 140 -1.62 -16.18 1.39
C TRP A 140 -2.46 -16.13 2.68
N TRP A 141 -2.20 -17.02 3.63
CA TRP A 141 -2.77 -17.00 4.98
C TRP A 141 -1.78 -17.64 5.96
N ASP A 142 -1.98 -17.44 7.26
CA ASP A 142 -1.10 -17.99 8.29
C ASP A 142 -1.06 -19.52 8.22
N GLY A 143 0.17 -20.06 8.17
CA GLY A 143 0.40 -21.49 8.02
C GLY A 143 0.20 -22.01 6.59
N SER A 144 -0.12 -21.16 5.61
CA SER A 144 -0.10 -21.58 4.21
C SER A 144 1.34 -21.81 3.75
N GLU A 145 1.58 -22.94 3.08
CA GLU A 145 2.73 -23.04 2.20
C GLU A 145 2.39 -22.36 0.87
N LEU A 146 3.36 -21.61 0.30
CA LEU A 146 3.17 -21.03 -1.02
C LEU A 146 3.00 -22.14 -2.06
N ASP A 147 1.76 -22.47 -2.33
CA ASP A 147 1.40 -23.36 -3.44
C ASP A 147 0.84 -22.51 -4.58
N SER A 148 1.56 -22.47 -5.70
CA SER A 148 1.19 -21.73 -6.89
C SER A 148 -0.23 -22.00 -7.38
N ARG A 149 -0.79 -23.18 -7.11
CA ARG A 149 -2.16 -23.53 -7.48
C ARG A 149 -3.21 -22.69 -6.76
N PHE A 150 -2.96 -22.31 -5.50
CA PHE A 150 -3.86 -21.43 -4.76
C PHE A 150 -3.81 -20.00 -5.30
N ILE A 151 -2.61 -19.52 -5.63
CA ILE A 151 -2.45 -18.19 -6.23
C ILE A 151 -3.06 -18.17 -7.64
N ASP A 152 -2.85 -19.23 -8.42
CA ASP A 152 -3.42 -19.35 -9.76
C ASP A 152 -4.95 -19.41 -9.75
N ALA A 153 -5.55 -20.02 -8.71
CA ALA A 153 -7.00 -20.08 -8.56
C ALA A 153 -7.66 -18.70 -8.38
N VAL A 154 -6.92 -17.70 -7.87
CA VAL A 154 -7.37 -16.32 -7.68
C VAL A 154 -6.72 -15.35 -8.68
N ALA A 155 -5.85 -15.83 -9.56
CA ALA A 155 -5.26 -15.07 -10.65
C ALA A 155 -6.25 -14.90 -11.84
N LYS A 156 -5.94 -13.98 -12.73
CA LYS A 156 -6.76 -13.76 -13.92
C LYS A 156 -5.89 -13.56 -15.17
N PRO A 157 -6.13 -14.33 -16.24
CA PRO A 157 -6.99 -15.50 -16.28
C PRO A 157 -6.44 -16.63 -15.41
N GLN A 158 -7.28 -17.56 -15.01
CA GLN A 158 -6.81 -18.79 -14.38
C GLN A 158 -5.82 -19.52 -15.29
N GLY A 159 -4.75 -20.08 -14.76
CA GLY A 159 -3.63 -20.65 -15.50
C GLY A 159 -2.48 -19.66 -15.73
N LEU A 160 -2.66 -18.36 -15.46
CA LEU A 160 -1.65 -17.32 -15.69
C LEU A 160 -0.36 -17.57 -14.89
N ILE A 161 -0.48 -17.88 -13.61
CA ILE A 161 0.67 -18.13 -12.74
C ILE A 161 1.40 -19.40 -13.18
N LEU A 162 0.67 -20.49 -13.40
CA LEU A 162 1.26 -21.77 -13.82
C LEU A 162 1.91 -21.70 -15.21
N GLU A 163 1.40 -20.86 -16.10
CA GLU A 163 2.04 -20.60 -17.41
C GLU A 163 3.35 -19.83 -17.22
N MET A 164 3.33 -18.76 -16.45
CA MET A 164 4.48 -17.90 -16.19
C MET A 164 5.62 -18.64 -15.49
N GLU A 165 5.32 -19.46 -14.50
CA GLU A 165 6.30 -20.22 -13.72
C GLU A 165 7.13 -21.21 -14.54
N LYS A 166 6.67 -21.65 -15.69
CA LYS A 166 7.45 -22.52 -16.61
C LYS A 166 8.72 -21.83 -17.11
N GLU A 167 8.72 -20.49 -17.15
CA GLU A 167 9.85 -19.70 -17.67
C GLU A 167 10.62 -18.97 -16.55
N ILE A 168 9.91 -18.40 -15.58
CA ILE A 168 10.55 -17.56 -14.56
C ILE A 168 10.85 -18.28 -13.25
N GLY A 169 10.35 -19.51 -13.06
CA GLY A 169 10.36 -20.21 -11.77
C GLY A 169 9.22 -19.74 -10.87
N ARG A 170 9.25 -20.14 -9.59
CA ARG A 170 8.15 -19.94 -8.64
C ARG A 170 7.81 -18.46 -8.46
N TYR A 171 6.53 -18.12 -8.54
CA TYR A 171 6.01 -16.78 -8.27
C TYR A 171 5.98 -16.48 -6.76
N ALA A 172 6.37 -15.27 -6.36
CA ALA A 172 6.53 -14.90 -4.95
C ALA A 172 5.21 -14.84 -4.14
N GLY A 173 4.12 -14.47 -4.78
CA GLY A 173 2.75 -14.58 -4.25
C GLY A 173 2.41 -13.77 -3.00
N GLY A 174 3.30 -12.92 -2.51
CA GLY A 174 3.08 -12.05 -1.34
C GLY A 174 3.77 -12.49 -0.05
N LEU A 175 4.10 -13.76 0.16
CA LEU A 175 4.80 -14.21 1.38
C LEU A 175 6.30 -13.90 1.39
N ASP A 176 6.94 -13.87 0.24
CA ASP A 176 8.36 -13.52 0.14
C ASP A 176 8.50 -12.02 -0.12
N LEU A 177 8.64 -11.24 0.95
CA LEU A 177 8.85 -9.79 0.90
C LEU A 177 10.33 -9.41 0.78
N SER A 178 11.25 -10.39 0.68
CA SER A 178 12.68 -10.18 0.55
C SER A 178 13.08 -9.71 -0.86
N ASP A 179 14.37 -9.37 -1.02
CA ASP A 179 14.98 -9.09 -2.33
C ASP A 179 14.79 -10.22 -3.35
N HIS A 180 14.76 -11.48 -2.88
CA HIS A 180 14.46 -12.62 -3.74
C HIS A 180 13.01 -12.58 -4.25
N GLY A 181 12.06 -12.28 -3.37
CA GLY A 181 10.66 -12.10 -3.72
C GLY A 181 10.47 -10.98 -4.74
N ASP A 182 11.12 -9.84 -4.55
CA ASP A 182 11.07 -8.73 -5.50
C ASP A 182 11.72 -9.07 -6.84
N ALA A 183 12.81 -9.84 -6.85
CA ALA A 183 13.38 -10.33 -8.10
C ALA A 183 12.38 -11.23 -8.87
N GLN A 184 11.57 -12.03 -8.18
CA GLN A 184 10.52 -12.82 -8.82
C GLN A 184 9.35 -11.95 -9.29
N ARG A 185 8.93 -10.93 -8.52
CA ARG A 185 7.93 -9.94 -8.95
C ARG A 185 8.38 -9.19 -10.21
N GLY A 186 9.64 -8.76 -10.26
CA GLY A 186 10.24 -8.12 -11.45
C GLY A 186 10.21 -9.02 -12.67
N LYS A 187 10.60 -10.31 -12.53
CA LYS A 187 10.52 -11.30 -13.62
C LYS A 187 9.07 -11.52 -14.09
N ALA A 188 8.12 -11.60 -13.16
CA ALA A 188 6.71 -11.76 -13.47
C ALA A 188 6.17 -10.56 -14.26
N ALA A 189 6.52 -9.34 -13.84
CA ALA A 189 6.14 -8.11 -14.53
C ALA A 189 6.73 -8.06 -15.96
N LEU A 190 8.00 -8.37 -16.12
CA LEU A 190 8.66 -8.48 -17.44
C LEU A 190 8.03 -9.57 -18.31
N TRP A 191 7.66 -10.70 -17.73
CA TRP A 191 7.00 -11.78 -18.45
C TRP A 191 5.63 -11.35 -18.99
N ILE A 192 4.79 -10.68 -18.16
CA ILE A 192 3.49 -10.15 -18.58
C ILE A 192 3.68 -9.10 -19.70
N LEU A 193 4.63 -8.19 -19.56
CA LEU A 193 4.96 -7.22 -20.61
C LEU A 193 5.28 -7.90 -21.94
N LYS A 194 6.16 -8.93 -21.93
CA LYS A 194 6.65 -9.62 -23.12
C LYS A 194 5.60 -10.54 -23.76
N HIS A 195 4.90 -11.32 -22.95
CA HIS A 195 4.08 -12.42 -23.44
C HIS A 195 2.58 -12.10 -23.53
N LYS A 196 2.11 -11.10 -22.75
CA LYS A 196 0.67 -10.74 -22.75
C LYS A 196 0.40 -9.37 -23.33
N ILE A 197 1.26 -8.39 -23.12
CA ILE A 197 1.07 -7.01 -23.56
C ILE A 197 1.68 -6.77 -24.95
N ALA A 198 2.95 -7.10 -25.15
CA ALA A 198 3.65 -6.85 -26.42
C ALA A 198 2.92 -7.41 -27.66
N PRO A 199 2.33 -8.62 -27.63
CA PRO A 199 1.61 -9.15 -28.79
C PRO A 199 0.41 -8.33 -29.26
N ILE A 200 -0.18 -7.52 -28.37
CA ILE A 200 -1.42 -6.78 -28.62
C ILE A 200 -1.26 -5.25 -28.61
N ILE A 201 -0.04 -4.74 -28.37
CA ILE A 201 0.20 -3.30 -28.22
C ILE A 201 -0.23 -2.45 -29.43
N HIS A 202 -0.16 -2.99 -30.63
CA HIS A 202 -0.61 -2.34 -31.86
C HIS A 202 -2.14 -2.26 -31.99
N GLN A 203 -2.89 -2.97 -31.14
CA GLN A 203 -4.35 -2.98 -31.09
C GLN A 203 -4.89 -2.08 -29.99
N GLN A 204 -4.20 -2.02 -28.84
CA GLN A 204 -4.64 -1.27 -27.67
C GLN A 204 -3.44 -0.91 -26.77
N PRO A 205 -3.45 0.27 -26.13
CA PRO A 205 -2.46 0.63 -25.13
C PRO A 205 -2.64 -0.23 -23.86
N PHE A 206 -1.69 -0.16 -22.94
CA PHE A 206 -1.80 -0.87 -21.68
C PHE A 206 -1.83 0.06 -20.46
N PHE A 207 -2.48 -0.40 -19.40
CA PHE A 207 -2.29 0.04 -18.02
C PHE A 207 -1.78 -1.15 -17.22
N MET A 208 -0.60 -1.02 -16.63
CA MET A 208 -0.01 -2.07 -15.80
C MET A 208 0.46 -1.51 -14.46
N SER A 209 0.10 -2.17 -13.37
CA SER A 209 0.64 -1.91 -12.03
C SER A 209 1.60 -3.03 -11.61
N ALA A 210 2.67 -2.66 -10.89
CA ALA A 210 3.61 -3.58 -10.26
C ALA A 210 3.99 -3.07 -8.87
N TYR A 211 4.41 -3.96 -7.98
CA TYR A 211 4.75 -3.64 -6.61
C TYR A 211 6.03 -4.34 -6.16
N PHE A 212 6.86 -3.61 -5.40
CA PHE A 212 8.07 -4.07 -4.77
C PHE A 212 8.04 -3.77 -3.27
N ALA A 213 8.35 -4.77 -2.45
CA ALA A 213 8.18 -4.76 -1.00
C ALA A 213 9.49 -4.76 -0.20
N SER A 214 10.61 -5.18 -0.81
CA SER A 214 11.80 -5.56 -0.04
C SER A 214 12.49 -4.41 0.69
N PHE A 215 12.28 -3.16 0.26
CA PHE A 215 12.82 -2.00 0.97
C PHE A 215 12.12 -1.82 2.32
N ASP A 216 10.78 -1.89 2.37
CA ASP A 216 10.01 -1.79 3.61
C ASP A 216 10.33 -2.96 4.55
N GLU A 217 10.32 -4.19 4.05
CA GLU A 217 10.67 -5.39 4.84
C GLU A 217 12.08 -5.29 5.42
N SER A 218 13.05 -4.81 4.63
CA SER A 218 14.42 -4.62 5.09
C SER A 218 14.50 -3.51 6.16
N ALA A 219 13.73 -2.43 6.01
CA ALA A 219 13.64 -1.38 7.03
C ALA A 219 13.02 -1.91 8.32
N HIS A 220 11.96 -2.72 8.25
CA HIS A 220 11.37 -3.40 9.41
C HIS A 220 12.39 -4.26 10.18
N GLN A 221 13.23 -5.00 9.47
CA GLN A 221 14.20 -5.92 10.07
C GLN A 221 15.45 -5.22 10.60
N HIS A 222 15.95 -4.19 9.90
CA HIS A 222 17.28 -3.63 10.11
C HIS A 222 17.28 -2.15 10.51
N GLY A 223 16.19 -1.41 10.31
CA GLY A 223 16.05 0.03 10.50
C GLY A 223 16.04 0.80 9.18
N VAL A 224 15.40 1.98 9.18
CA VAL A 224 15.15 2.78 7.97
C VAL A 224 16.42 3.13 7.20
N TYR A 225 17.48 3.48 7.91
CA TYR A 225 18.75 3.94 7.34
C TYR A 225 19.85 2.88 7.38
N SER A 226 19.46 1.61 7.52
CA SER A 226 20.41 0.50 7.52
C SER A 226 21.03 0.31 6.14
N ARG A 227 22.21 -0.32 6.13
CA ARG A 227 22.87 -0.71 4.88
C ARG A 227 22.03 -1.69 4.07
N GLU A 228 21.37 -2.62 4.75
CA GLU A 228 20.52 -3.65 4.16
C GLU A 228 19.31 -3.02 3.44
N ALA A 229 18.64 -2.04 4.05
CA ALA A 229 17.55 -1.30 3.41
C ALA A 229 18.05 -0.52 2.17
N ALA A 230 19.22 0.13 2.27
CA ALA A 230 19.83 0.82 1.14
C ALA A 230 20.16 -0.14 -0.01
N GLU A 231 20.73 -1.32 0.27
CA GLU A 231 21.05 -2.34 -0.73
C GLU A 231 19.79 -2.90 -1.41
N SER A 232 18.68 -3.11 -0.64
CA SER A 232 17.39 -3.53 -1.21
C SER A 232 16.85 -2.47 -2.17
N LEU A 233 16.87 -1.20 -1.77
CA LEU A 233 16.39 -0.11 -2.62
C LEU A 233 17.21 0.02 -3.93
N GLN A 234 18.54 -0.17 -3.88
CA GLN A 234 19.39 -0.17 -5.07
C GLN A 234 19.07 -1.33 -6.03
N LYS A 235 18.68 -2.51 -5.49
CA LYS A 235 18.22 -3.65 -6.31
C LYS A 235 16.86 -3.34 -6.96
N ILE A 236 15.94 -2.70 -6.24
CA ILE A 236 14.66 -2.24 -6.79
C ILE A 236 14.89 -1.21 -7.91
N ASP A 237 15.78 -0.23 -7.72
CA ASP A 237 16.13 0.75 -8.75
C ASP A 237 16.59 0.08 -10.06
N LYS A 238 17.42 -0.97 -9.96
CA LYS A 238 17.84 -1.74 -11.13
C LYS A 238 16.66 -2.45 -11.81
N MET A 239 15.80 -3.13 -11.04
CA MET A 239 14.61 -3.81 -11.59
C MET A 239 13.65 -2.82 -12.24
N LEU A 240 13.49 -1.65 -11.65
CA LEU A 240 12.71 -0.55 -12.24
C LEU A 240 13.26 -0.16 -13.61
N GLY A 241 14.58 -0.08 -13.76
CA GLY A 241 15.23 0.18 -15.07
C GLY A 241 14.86 -0.87 -16.10
N GLU A 242 14.95 -2.14 -15.76
CA GLU A 242 14.60 -3.26 -16.66
C GLU A 242 13.12 -3.20 -17.11
N LEU A 243 12.21 -2.84 -16.18
CA LEU A 243 10.78 -2.67 -16.48
C LEU A 243 10.52 -1.46 -17.39
N ILE A 244 11.15 -0.32 -17.12
CA ILE A 244 11.01 0.88 -17.94
C ILE A 244 11.53 0.63 -19.35
N ASP A 245 12.70 0.02 -19.49
CA ASP A 245 13.32 -0.26 -20.78
C ASP A 245 12.45 -1.22 -21.62
N GLU A 246 11.87 -2.26 -21.01
CA GLU A 246 10.97 -3.17 -21.71
C GLU A 246 9.64 -2.49 -22.07
N ALA A 247 9.05 -1.71 -21.16
CA ALA A 247 7.83 -0.95 -21.45
C ALA A 247 8.05 0.05 -22.59
N LYS A 248 9.20 0.74 -22.62
CA LYS A 248 9.60 1.63 -23.74
C LYS A 248 9.80 0.88 -25.04
N ARG A 249 10.41 -0.29 -25.01
CA ARG A 249 10.56 -1.13 -26.21
C ARG A 249 9.20 -1.50 -26.82
N ILE A 250 8.18 -1.71 -25.98
CA ILE A 250 6.83 -2.10 -26.38
C ILE A 250 6.00 -0.89 -26.85
N ALA A 251 5.92 0.17 -26.03
CA ALA A 251 5.05 1.32 -26.27
C ALA A 251 5.72 2.47 -27.06
N GLY A 252 7.06 2.43 -27.24
CA GLY A 252 7.81 3.52 -27.89
C GLY A 252 7.73 4.82 -27.09
N GLU A 253 7.49 5.92 -27.80
CA GLU A 253 7.32 7.24 -27.18
C GLU A 253 5.97 7.43 -26.49
N HIS A 254 5.01 6.52 -26.72
CA HIS A 254 3.67 6.56 -26.12
C HIS A 254 3.63 5.84 -24.77
N LEU A 255 4.56 6.18 -23.88
CA LEU A 255 4.65 5.62 -22.54
C LEU A 255 4.68 6.72 -21.47
N VAL A 256 3.86 6.55 -20.44
CA VAL A 256 3.99 7.25 -19.16
C VAL A 256 4.36 6.24 -18.08
N VAL A 257 5.37 6.56 -17.28
CA VAL A 257 5.76 5.80 -16.10
C VAL A 257 5.48 6.64 -14.86
N CYS A 258 4.78 6.06 -13.92
CA CYS A 258 4.52 6.62 -12.60
C CYS A 258 5.17 5.73 -11.55
N VAL A 259 6.12 6.27 -10.78
CA VAL A 259 6.70 5.59 -9.62
C VAL A 259 6.21 6.29 -8.36
N VAL A 260 5.67 5.50 -7.46
CA VAL A 260 5.07 5.97 -6.21
C VAL A 260 5.52 5.10 -5.04
N SER A 261 5.31 5.59 -3.83
CA SER A 261 5.18 4.73 -2.65
C SER A 261 3.83 4.94 -2.00
N ASP A 262 3.49 4.11 -1.09
CA ASP A 262 2.24 4.13 -0.34
C ASP A 262 2.33 4.97 0.93
N HIS A 263 3.45 4.85 1.65
CA HIS A 263 3.78 5.61 2.85
C HIS A 263 5.29 5.80 2.99
N GLY A 264 5.69 6.43 4.07
CA GLY A 264 7.05 6.42 4.57
C GLY A 264 7.17 5.51 5.79
N THR A 265 8.32 5.56 6.46
CA THR A 265 8.61 4.73 7.63
C THR A 265 9.53 5.48 8.59
N LEU A 266 9.53 5.11 9.87
CA LEU A 266 10.44 5.65 10.90
C LEU A 266 10.87 4.55 11.87
N ASP A 267 11.99 4.79 12.57
CA ASP A 267 12.53 3.81 13.51
C ASP A 267 11.58 3.58 14.69
N ASN A 268 11.44 2.31 15.08
CA ASN A 268 10.61 1.86 16.18
C ASN A 268 11.47 1.56 17.42
N THR A 269 11.05 2.03 18.58
CA THR A 269 11.78 1.90 19.85
C THR A 269 10.95 1.27 20.96
N HIS A 270 9.63 1.33 20.88
CA HIS A 270 8.70 0.84 21.90
C HIS A 270 7.52 0.13 21.28
N ASN A 271 7.03 -0.91 21.93
CA ASN A 271 5.75 -1.54 21.64
C ASN A 271 4.77 -1.23 22.77
N ILE A 272 3.55 -0.81 22.43
CA ILE A 272 2.46 -0.57 23.38
C ILE A 272 1.25 -1.41 23.02
N SER A 273 0.61 -2.00 24.01
CA SER A 273 -0.48 -2.98 23.87
C SER A 273 -1.74 -2.50 24.59
N PRO A 274 -2.62 -1.72 23.91
CA PRO A 274 -3.84 -1.19 24.50
C PRO A 274 -4.79 -2.28 25.01
N ASN A 275 -4.79 -3.46 24.41
CA ASN A 275 -5.63 -4.58 24.83
C ASN A 275 -5.32 -5.07 26.25
N VAL A 276 -4.11 -4.87 26.77
CA VAL A 276 -3.80 -5.15 28.18
C VAL A 276 -4.69 -4.31 29.10
N LEU A 277 -4.86 -3.02 28.79
CA LEU A 277 -5.72 -2.12 29.58
C LEU A 277 -7.21 -2.44 29.38
N LEU A 278 -7.61 -2.84 28.18
CA LEU A 278 -8.98 -3.26 27.89
C LEU A 278 -9.33 -4.54 28.66
N LYS A 279 -8.39 -5.48 28.76
CA LYS A 279 -8.54 -6.70 29.56
C LYS A 279 -8.64 -6.37 31.06
N GLU A 280 -7.77 -5.50 31.59
CA GLU A 280 -7.83 -5.00 32.97
C GLU A 280 -9.20 -4.36 33.30
N ALA A 281 -9.79 -3.68 32.31
CA ALA A 281 -11.12 -3.07 32.42
C ALA A 281 -12.31 -4.05 32.23
N GLY A 282 -12.04 -5.36 32.07
CA GLY A 282 -13.06 -6.39 31.86
C GLY A 282 -13.74 -6.37 30.48
N LEU A 283 -13.07 -5.76 29.48
CA LEU A 283 -13.57 -5.66 28.10
C LEU A 283 -13.07 -6.79 27.19
N ILE A 284 -12.10 -7.60 27.66
CA ILE A 284 -11.56 -8.78 26.95
C ILE A 284 -11.43 -9.92 27.95
N GLU A 285 -11.87 -11.10 27.56
CA GLU A 285 -11.67 -12.34 28.30
C GLU A 285 -10.77 -13.29 27.50
N THR A 286 -9.85 -13.97 28.18
CA THR A 286 -8.95 -14.94 27.60
C THR A 286 -9.06 -16.29 28.29
N ASP A 287 -8.78 -17.38 27.58
CA ASP A 287 -8.62 -18.70 28.17
C ASP A 287 -7.28 -18.83 28.95
N GLY A 288 -7.03 -20.02 29.50
CA GLY A 288 -5.80 -20.32 30.23
C GLY A 288 -4.51 -20.31 29.38
N GLN A 289 -4.62 -20.15 28.06
CA GLN A 289 -3.52 -20.05 27.11
C GLN A 289 -3.33 -18.63 26.55
N GLY A 290 -4.15 -17.67 27.01
CA GLY A 290 -4.11 -16.26 26.57
C GLY A 290 -4.87 -16.01 25.25
N LYS A 291 -5.62 -16.99 24.71
CA LYS A 291 -6.45 -16.78 23.53
C LYS A 291 -7.72 -16.03 23.94
N VAL A 292 -8.11 -15.03 23.14
CA VAL A 292 -9.37 -14.29 23.31
C VAL A 292 -10.55 -15.23 23.08
N VAL A 293 -11.44 -15.32 24.07
CA VAL A 293 -12.65 -16.14 24.03
C VAL A 293 -13.93 -15.32 24.00
N SER A 294 -13.86 -14.09 24.52
CA SER A 294 -14.91 -13.09 24.35
C SER A 294 -14.32 -11.68 24.45
N TRP A 295 -15.01 -10.72 23.84
CA TRP A 295 -14.62 -9.32 23.91
C TRP A 295 -15.83 -8.40 23.81
N LYS A 296 -15.80 -7.28 24.53
CA LYS A 296 -16.74 -6.16 24.42
C LYS A 296 -16.14 -4.98 23.68
N ALA A 297 -14.83 -4.76 23.84
CA ALA A 297 -14.03 -3.84 23.05
C ALA A 297 -12.69 -4.47 22.75
N PHE A 298 -12.15 -4.24 21.54
CA PHE A 298 -10.85 -4.76 21.11
C PHE A 298 -10.12 -3.73 20.25
N SER A 299 -8.81 -3.62 20.49
CA SER A 299 -7.90 -2.77 19.73
C SER A 299 -7.14 -3.60 18.69
N GLN A 300 -7.35 -3.33 17.40
CA GLN A 300 -6.55 -3.91 16.32
C GLN A 300 -5.53 -2.90 15.81
N ARG A 301 -4.27 -3.30 15.78
CA ARG A 301 -3.16 -2.49 15.31
C ARG A 301 -3.21 -2.21 13.81
N ALA A 302 -2.69 -1.04 13.42
CA ALA A 302 -2.27 -0.68 12.08
C ALA A 302 -0.94 0.11 12.19
N GLY A 303 0.10 -0.55 12.74
CA GLY A 303 1.41 0.06 12.99
C GLY A 303 1.37 1.12 14.08
N GLY A 304 1.59 2.38 13.73
CA GLY A 304 1.51 3.54 14.65
C GLY A 304 0.09 4.00 14.95
N THR A 305 -0.95 3.36 14.42
CA THR A 305 -2.36 3.57 14.78
C THR A 305 -3.02 2.26 15.21
N ALA A 306 -4.15 2.35 15.92
CA ALA A 306 -4.98 1.20 16.21
C ALA A 306 -6.46 1.59 16.20
N GLU A 307 -7.28 0.76 15.56
CA GLU A 307 -8.73 0.85 15.58
C GLU A 307 -9.26 0.14 16.83
N ILE A 308 -10.15 0.79 17.56
CA ILE A 308 -10.89 0.16 18.67
C ILE A 308 -12.35 0.03 18.29
N ARG A 309 -12.86 -1.20 18.28
CA ARG A 309 -14.27 -1.50 18.04
C ARG A 309 -14.96 -1.99 19.30
N LEU A 310 -16.25 -1.69 19.40
CA LEU A 310 -17.18 -2.32 20.34
C LEU A 310 -17.86 -3.51 19.64
N ALA A 311 -17.99 -4.64 20.34
CA ALA A 311 -18.74 -5.78 19.84
C ALA A 311 -20.23 -5.45 19.67
N ASP A 312 -20.78 -4.73 20.68
CA ASP A 312 -22.12 -4.14 20.63
C ASP A 312 -22.03 -2.63 20.88
N PRO A 313 -22.28 -1.81 19.85
CA PRO A 313 -22.33 -0.36 20.01
C PRO A 313 -23.44 0.16 20.94
N GLU A 314 -24.39 -0.67 21.35
CA GLU A 314 -25.46 -0.28 22.26
C GLU A 314 -25.20 -0.70 23.73
N ASP A 315 -24.13 -1.47 24.00
CA ASP A 315 -23.73 -1.83 25.37
C ASP A 315 -23.20 -0.59 26.14
N GLY A 316 -24.06 -0.03 27.00
CA GLY A 316 -23.73 1.16 27.78
C GLY A 316 -22.64 0.94 28.83
N GLU A 317 -22.54 -0.27 29.41
CA GLU A 317 -21.48 -0.60 30.38
C GLU A 317 -20.12 -0.71 29.68
N ALA A 318 -20.07 -1.39 28.54
CA ALA A 318 -18.86 -1.49 27.74
C ALA A 318 -18.39 -0.11 27.24
N LYS A 319 -19.31 0.74 26.78
CA LYS A 319 -19.01 2.14 26.40
C LYS A 319 -18.39 2.92 27.56
N ALA A 320 -18.96 2.85 28.75
CA ALA A 320 -18.47 3.59 29.91
C ALA A 320 -17.07 3.09 30.35
N ALA A 321 -16.86 1.77 30.36
CA ALA A 321 -15.58 1.17 30.68
C ALA A 321 -14.52 1.54 29.63
N LEU A 322 -14.86 1.48 28.34
CA LEU A 322 -13.97 1.88 27.24
C LEU A 322 -13.61 3.37 27.34
N GLN A 323 -14.59 4.24 27.60
CA GLN A 323 -14.35 5.68 27.77
C GLN A 323 -13.35 5.95 28.87
N ALA A 324 -13.45 5.27 30.03
CA ALA A 324 -12.51 5.44 31.12
C ALA A 324 -11.06 5.05 30.74
N VAL A 325 -10.89 3.99 29.94
CA VAL A 325 -9.57 3.62 29.40
C VAL A 325 -9.05 4.69 28.43
N MET A 326 -9.90 5.20 27.54
CA MET A 326 -9.53 6.24 26.58
C MET A 326 -9.15 7.55 27.28
N ASP A 327 -9.89 7.95 28.31
CA ASP A 327 -9.59 9.14 29.12
C ASP A 327 -8.24 9.02 29.82
N ARG A 328 -7.92 7.84 30.34
CA ARG A 328 -6.60 7.54 30.95
C ARG A 328 -5.48 7.69 29.92
N LEU A 329 -5.65 7.13 28.70
CA LEU A 329 -4.67 7.22 27.62
C LEU A 329 -4.48 8.67 27.14
N ALA A 330 -5.56 9.43 27.00
CA ALA A 330 -5.51 10.82 26.54
C ALA A 330 -4.83 11.76 27.55
N GLN A 331 -4.93 11.47 28.85
CA GLN A 331 -4.35 12.31 29.91
C GLN A 331 -2.88 12.01 30.20
N SER A 332 -2.38 10.84 29.86
CA SER A 332 -1.05 10.36 30.23
C SER A 332 -0.08 10.42 29.06
N LYS A 333 0.71 11.50 28.97
CA LYS A 333 1.68 11.71 27.87
C LYS A 333 2.81 10.69 27.78
N ASP A 334 3.09 9.98 28.86
CA ASP A 334 4.13 8.96 29.02
C ASP A 334 3.68 7.56 28.56
N MET A 335 2.41 7.42 28.17
CA MET A 335 1.87 6.16 27.66
C MET A 335 2.10 5.95 26.16
N GLY A 336 2.86 6.81 25.47
CA GLY A 336 3.21 6.65 24.05
C GLY A 336 2.06 6.96 23.07
N ILE A 337 0.93 7.46 23.57
CA ILE A 337 -0.20 7.90 22.73
C ILE A 337 -0.08 9.40 22.47
N LEU A 338 -0.24 9.78 21.20
CA LEU A 338 -0.27 11.17 20.75
C LEU A 338 -1.70 11.72 20.74
N GLU A 339 -2.63 10.94 20.16
CA GLU A 339 -4.04 11.33 20.00
C GLU A 339 -4.95 10.15 20.31
N VAL A 340 -6.09 10.43 20.92
CA VAL A 340 -7.23 9.53 21.04
C VAL A 340 -8.38 10.16 20.28
N LEU A 341 -8.69 9.62 19.11
CA LEU A 341 -9.75 10.11 18.22
C LEU A 341 -11.02 9.31 18.48
N ASN A 342 -12.17 9.97 18.57
CA ASN A 342 -13.45 9.28 18.49
C ASN A 342 -13.76 8.87 17.04
N GLY A 343 -14.77 8.01 16.85
CA GLY A 343 -15.10 7.48 15.53
C GLY A 343 -15.50 8.54 14.49
N GLU A 344 -16.05 9.70 14.93
CA GLU A 344 -16.38 10.81 14.01
C GLU A 344 -15.11 11.52 13.54
N GLU A 345 -14.18 11.77 14.44
CA GLU A 345 -12.89 12.39 14.12
C GLU A 345 -12.06 11.50 13.19
N ALA A 346 -12.05 10.18 13.43
CA ALA A 346 -11.37 9.21 12.56
C ALA A 346 -11.97 9.21 11.14
N ARG A 347 -13.29 9.22 11.01
CA ARG A 347 -13.98 9.32 9.71
C ARG A 347 -13.68 10.63 8.99
N LYS A 348 -13.61 11.77 9.70
CA LYS A 348 -13.23 13.06 9.11
C LYS A 348 -11.80 13.06 8.56
N ARG A 349 -10.89 12.23 9.14
CA ARG A 349 -9.54 12.01 8.59
C ARG A 349 -9.52 11.01 7.43
N GLY A 350 -10.66 10.43 7.06
CA GLY A 350 -10.79 9.49 5.94
C GLY A 350 -10.50 8.03 6.27
N GLY A 351 -10.37 7.67 7.56
CA GLY A 351 -10.10 6.30 8.02
C GLY A 351 -11.17 5.70 8.93
N PHE A 352 -11.06 4.43 9.22
CA PHE A 352 -11.72 3.66 10.28
C PHE A 352 -13.22 3.94 10.51
N PRO A 353 -14.09 3.71 9.52
CA PRO A 353 -15.50 4.10 9.62
C PRO A 353 -16.31 3.35 10.70
N GLN A 354 -15.80 2.20 11.18
CA GLN A 354 -16.44 1.36 12.19
C GLN A 354 -15.83 1.54 13.59
N ALA A 355 -14.80 2.36 13.73
CA ALA A 355 -14.14 2.57 15.00
C ALA A 355 -15.04 3.29 15.99
N ALA A 356 -15.05 2.84 17.26
CA ALA A 356 -15.50 3.62 18.40
C ALA A 356 -14.44 4.68 18.75
N TYR A 357 -13.18 4.26 18.74
CA TYR A 357 -12.00 5.12 18.91
C TYR A 357 -10.87 4.70 17.99
N VAL A 358 -9.96 5.64 17.71
CA VAL A 358 -8.66 5.34 17.07
C VAL A 358 -7.56 5.94 17.93
N LEU A 359 -6.57 5.12 18.25
CA LEU A 359 -5.35 5.57 18.91
C LEU A 359 -4.31 5.93 17.84
N VAL A 360 -3.66 7.07 18.03
CA VAL A 360 -2.51 7.50 17.23
C VAL A 360 -1.32 7.57 18.19
N SER A 361 -0.27 6.82 17.92
CA SER A 361 0.90 6.77 18.77
C SER A 361 1.88 7.92 18.51
N GLN A 362 2.75 8.18 19.47
CA GLN A 362 3.92 9.03 19.32
C GLN A 362 4.93 8.36 18.39
N LYS A 363 5.82 9.14 17.77
CA LYS A 363 6.92 8.61 16.95
C LYS A 363 7.76 7.61 17.72
N GLY A 364 8.03 6.47 17.10
CA GLY A 364 8.81 5.38 17.68
C GLY A 364 8.04 4.43 18.60
N TYR A 365 6.72 4.60 18.72
CA TYR A 365 5.84 3.67 19.44
C TYR A 365 4.96 2.92 18.47
N GLU A 366 5.10 1.58 18.42
CA GLU A 366 4.22 0.69 17.64
C GLU A 366 3.09 0.17 18.53
N LEU A 367 1.86 0.24 18.02
CA LEU A 367 0.70 -0.38 18.66
C LEU A 367 0.65 -1.88 18.34
N ARG A 368 0.31 -2.70 19.34
CA ARG A 368 0.28 -4.17 19.29
C ARG A 368 -1.08 -4.71 19.70
N ASP A 369 -1.39 -5.92 19.27
CA ASP A 369 -2.64 -6.62 19.58
C ASP A 369 -2.53 -7.52 20.81
N ASP A 370 -1.37 -7.55 21.48
CA ASP A 370 -1.14 -8.39 22.67
C ASP A 370 -2.16 -8.07 23.78
N VAL A 371 -2.78 -9.11 24.33
CA VAL A 371 -3.80 -9.00 25.39
C VAL A 371 -3.23 -9.25 26.78
N ASP A 372 -2.00 -9.78 26.88
CA ASP A 372 -1.29 -10.12 28.11
C ASP A 372 0.10 -9.49 28.16
N GLY A 373 0.64 -9.34 29.35
CA GLY A 373 1.97 -8.82 29.62
C GLY A 373 1.99 -7.34 29.98
N GLU A 374 3.09 -6.66 29.71
CA GLU A 374 3.25 -5.24 30.02
C GLU A 374 2.64 -4.37 28.92
N TYR A 375 1.96 -3.29 29.31
CA TYR A 375 1.40 -2.30 28.38
C TYR A 375 2.45 -1.71 27.44
N CYS A 376 3.64 -1.38 27.96
CA CYS A 376 4.75 -0.79 27.19
C CYS A 376 6.03 -1.60 27.35
N ARG A 377 6.67 -1.92 26.24
CA ARG A 377 7.96 -2.66 26.19
C ARG A 377 8.95 -1.90 25.31
N THR A 378 10.21 -1.85 25.76
CA THR A 378 11.33 -1.24 25.01
C THR A 378 11.99 -2.21 24.01
N ARG A 379 11.65 -3.50 24.04
CA ARG A 379 12.13 -4.50 23.09
C ARG A 379 11.14 -4.62 21.95
N THR A 380 11.55 -4.21 20.74
CA THR A 380 10.77 -4.31 19.53
C THR A 380 11.24 -5.48 18.68
N THR A 381 10.31 -6.16 18.02
CA THR A 381 10.61 -7.18 17.01
C THR A 381 10.97 -6.53 15.68
N GLN A 382 10.35 -5.40 15.39
CA GLN A 382 10.60 -4.59 14.19
C GLN A 382 11.40 -3.35 14.55
N LYS A 383 12.43 -3.03 13.75
CA LYS A 383 13.31 -1.87 13.95
C LYS A 383 12.74 -0.58 13.40
N ALA A 384 11.90 -0.69 12.36
CA ALA A 384 11.16 0.43 11.81
C ALA A 384 9.69 0.07 11.68
N GLN A 385 8.83 1.08 11.61
CA GLN A 385 7.39 0.92 11.48
C GLN A 385 6.77 2.11 10.74
N HIS A 386 5.61 1.89 10.17
CA HIS A 386 4.73 2.87 9.55
C HIS A 386 3.33 2.83 10.18
N GLY A 387 2.30 3.34 9.55
CA GLY A 387 0.96 3.38 10.14
C GLY A 387 0.76 4.52 11.14
N TYR A 388 1.72 5.45 11.24
CA TYR A 388 1.60 6.64 12.10
C TYR A 388 0.67 7.69 11.49
N SER A 389 0.54 8.84 12.17
CA SER A 389 -0.20 9.99 11.64
C SER A 389 0.29 10.38 10.26
N GLU A 390 -0.64 10.54 9.32
CA GLU A 390 -0.37 11.04 7.96
C GLU A 390 0.15 12.49 7.93
N GLU A 391 0.10 13.17 9.09
CA GLU A 391 0.68 14.50 9.27
C GLU A 391 2.20 14.46 9.52
N PHE A 392 2.73 13.30 9.91
CA PHE A 392 4.18 13.19 10.13
C PHE A 392 4.93 13.27 8.78
N PRO A 393 5.94 14.16 8.68
CA PRO A 393 6.77 14.24 7.47
C PRO A 393 7.43 12.91 7.09
N GLU A 394 7.75 12.08 8.09
CA GLU A 394 8.36 10.75 7.88
C GLU A 394 7.41 9.75 7.20
N MET A 395 6.10 10.03 7.21
CA MET A 395 5.08 9.22 6.53
C MET A 395 4.80 9.70 5.10
N ARG A 396 5.49 10.73 4.62
CA ARG A 396 5.36 11.19 3.23
C ARG A 396 5.82 10.12 2.25
N ALA A 397 5.01 9.91 1.23
CA ALA A 397 5.23 8.97 0.16
C ALA A 397 5.87 9.65 -1.06
N SER A 398 6.65 8.92 -1.85
CA SER A 398 7.19 9.42 -3.12
C SER A 398 6.15 9.42 -4.23
N CYS A 399 6.24 10.38 -5.16
CA CYS A 399 5.41 10.43 -6.35
C CYS A 399 6.19 11.08 -7.50
N MET A 400 6.34 10.35 -8.60
CA MET A 400 7.19 10.75 -9.72
C MET A 400 6.58 10.29 -11.04
N PHE A 401 6.60 11.15 -12.04
CA PHE A 401 6.10 10.88 -13.39
C PHE A 401 7.18 11.14 -14.42
N TYR A 402 7.23 10.29 -15.46
CA TYR A 402 8.11 10.43 -16.61
C TYR A 402 7.40 9.92 -17.88
N GLY A 403 7.68 10.50 -19.04
CA GLY A 403 7.23 9.99 -20.34
C GLY A 403 6.44 10.97 -21.17
N GLU A 404 5.56 10.47 -22.02
CA GLU A 404 4.80 11.28 -22.97
C GLU A 404 3.99 12.39 -22.29
N GLY A 405 4.19 13.62 -22.75
CA GLY A 405 3.48 14.79 -22.23
C GLY A 405 3.91 15.25 -20.83
N ILE A 406 4.85 14.55 -20.18
CA ILE A 406 5.32 14.90 -18.84
C ILE A 406 6.48 15.91 -18.95
N MET A 407 6.20 17.17 -18.58
CA MET A 407 7.24 18.18 -18.47
C MET A 407 7.94 18.09 -17.12
N LYS A 408 9.28 18.22 -17.14
CA LYS A 408 10.06 18.31 -15.90
C LYS A 408 9.54 19.42 -14.98
N GLY A 409 9.41 19.11 -13.70
CA GLY A 409 8.93 20.07 -12.72
C GLY A 409 8.70 19.50 -11.33
N ASN A 410 8.22 20.35 -10.44
CA ASN A 410 7.79 19.97 -9.09
C ASN A 410 6.26 19.86 -9.03
N ILE A 411 5.78 18.95 -8.20
CA ILE A 411 4.38 18.78 -7.83
C ILE A 411 4.24 19.23 -6.37
N GLU A 412 3.34 20.17 -6.13
CA GLU A 412 3.09 20.70 -4.79
C GLU A 412 1.75 20.19 -4.23
N GLY A 413 1.72 19.93 -2.93
CA GLY A 413 0.52 19.55 -2.20
C GLY A 413 -0.12 18.25 -2.70
N ALA A 414 0.70 17.30 -3.19
CA ALA A 414 0.23 16.00 -3.64
C ALA A 414 -0.29 15.16 -2.47
N ARG A 415 -1.35 14.39 -2.74
CA ARG A 415 -1.92 13.40 -1.84
C ARG A 415 -1.97 12.04 -2.52
N LEU A 416 -1.91 10.97 -1.76
CA LEU A 416 -1.94 9.60 -2.32
C LEU A 416 -3.18 9.35 -3.19
N ILE A 417 -4.33 9.85 -2.77
CA ILE A 417 -5.60 9.74 -3.52
C ILE A 417 -5.60 10.52 -4.84
N ASP A 418 -4.61 11.36 -5.10
CA ASP A 418 -4.48 12.11 -6.36
C ASP A 418 -3.85 11.24 -7.48
N VAL A 419 -3.24 10.08 -7.15
CA VAL A 419 -2.56 9.21 -8.13
C VAL A 419 -3.54 8.65 -9.16
N ALA A 420 -4.61 7.99 -8.72
CA ALA A 420 -5.58 7.39 -9.63
C ALA A 420 -6.25 8.39 -10.58
N PRO A 421 -6.81 9.53 -10.13
CA PRO A 421 -7.41 10.49 -11.05
C PRO A 421 -6.38 11.15 -11.99
N THR A 422 -5.11 11.27 -11.58
CA THR A 422 -4.03 11.74 -12.46
C THR A 422 -3.78 10.75 -13.60
N LEU A 423 -3.63 9.45 -13.28
CA LEU A 423 -3.40 8.41 -14.27
C LEU A 423 -4.62 8.23 -15.19
N ALA A 424 -5.84 8.30 -14.63
CA ALA A 424 -7.07 8.27 -15.42
C ALA A 424 -7.13 9.41 -16.44
N ALA A 425 -6.79 10.64 -15.99
CA ALA A 425 -6.75 11.81 -16.88
C ALA A 425 -5.72 11.66 -18.01
N LEU A 426 -4.52 11.14 -17.73
CA LEU A 426 -3.50 10.82 -18.73
C LEU A 426 -4.00 9.77 -19.74
N MET A 427 -4.77 8.79 -19.29
CA MET A 427 -5.42 7.78 -20.14
C MET A 427 -6.68 8.29 -20.86
N GLY A 428 -7.12 9.52 -20.61
CA GLY A 428 -8.25 10.16 -21.30
C GLY A 428 -9.62 9.82 -20.73
N PHE A 429 -9.72 9.49 -19.44
CA PHE A 429 -11.00 9.28 -18.75
C PHE A 429 -10.96 9.82 -17.32
N ALA A 430 -12.08 9.79 -16.63
CA ALA A 430 -12.20 10.15 -15.23
C ALA A 430 -12.69 8.96 -14.39
N LEU A 431 -12.29 8.91 -13.13
CA LEU A 431 -12.84 7.98 -12.15
C LEU A 431 -14.02 8.66 -11.43
N PRO A 432 -15.23 8.09 -11.47
CA PRO A 432 -16.42 8.78 -10.98
C PRO A 432 -16.43 9.00 -9.47
N ASP A 433 -15.76 8.11 -8.72
CA ASP A 433 -15.76 8.12 -7.26
C ASP A 433 -14.53 8.81 -6.66
N ALA A 434 -13.57 9.26 -7.49
CA ALA A 434 -12.30 9.81 -7.01
C ALA A 434 -12.49 11.10 -6.19
N GLU A 435 -11.92 11.13 -5.00
CA GLU A 435 -11.85 12.29 -4.09
C GLU A 435 -10.58 13.11 -4.30
N GLY A 436 -9.65 12.54 -5.06
CA GLY A 436 -8.40 13.19 -5.45
C GLY A 436 -8.54 14.09 -6.66
N ARG A 437 -7.46 14.81 -7.00
CA ARG A 437 -7.36 15.70 -8.16
C ARG A 437 -6.31 15.20 -9.15
N ASN A 438 -6.36 15.72 -10.38
CA ASN A 438 -5.26 15.56 -11.34
C ASN A 438 -4.08 16.46 -10.92
N LEU A 439 -2.90 15.87 -10.76
CA LEU A 439 -1.66 16.56 -10.35
C LEU A 439 -0.94 17.24 -11.52
N LEU A 440 -1.28 16.92 -12.75
CA LEU A 440 -0.55 17.33 -13.96
C LEU A 440 -1.34 18.32 -14.83
N GLY A 441 -2.60 18.55 -14.49
CA GLY A 441 -3.51 19.44 -15.21
C GLY A 441 -3.64 20.81 -14.63
#